data_00346aaba165e9ea9262a8a4c016c524
#
_entry.id   00346aaba165e9ea9262a8a4c016c524
#
_cell.length_a   1.000
_cell.length_b   1.000
_cell.length_c   1.000
_cell.angle_alpha   90.00
_cell.angle_beta   90.00
_cell.angle_gamma   90.00
#
_symmetry.space_group_name_H-M   'P 1'
#
loop_
_entity.id
_entity.type
_entity.pdbx_description
1 polymer ?
#
loop_
_entity_poly.entity_id
_entity_poly.type
_entity_poly.pdbx_seq_one_letter_code
_entity_poly.pdbx_strand_id
1 'polypeptide(L)'
;MAAVTRRQFAPLKPGAAANSNAPRLKGIVFDVDGTLCEPQTYMFGEMRQALGIAKSVDILDHIYALPTKEAQETAMESIRQIERNAMASQVAQPGLANLMSYLDRRSVRKGICTRNFDAPVAHLLGKFLEGSLFEPIITRDFRPPKPDPAGILHIARSWGLVKPVESQREGPGDKAAEGTQGVQGDASELIMVGDSIDDMTAGRRAGAATVLLANDVNAHLIDHEHTDLVIRRLDELIPILEEGFSGRELASST
;
A
#
# COMPACT_ATOMS: atom_id res chain seq x y z
N MET A 1 30.73 11.64 -1.40
CA MET A 1 29.42 12.22 -1.09
C MET A 1 28.40 11.17 -1.51
N ALA A 2 27.67 10.58 -0.56
CA ALA A 2 26.58 9.66 -0.87
C ALA A 2 25.49 10.42 -1.64
N ALA A 3 25.01 9.87 -2.75
CA ALA A 3 23.97 10.50 -3.55
C ALA A 3 22.67 10.49 -2.72
N VAL A 4 22.18 11.67 -2.38
CA VAL A 4 20.88 11.83 -1.73
C VAL A 4 19.81 11.49 -2.77
N THR A 5 19.11 10.38 -2.60
CA THR A 5 18.08 9.94 -3.55
C THR A 5 16.74 10.43 -3.04
N ARG A 6 16.19 11.45 -3.70
CA ARG A 6 14.82 11.94 -3.47
C ARG A 6 13.89 11.28 -4.47
N ARG A 7 12.76 10.74 -4.00
CA ARG A 7 11.69 10.24 -4.87
C ARG A 7 10.94 11.42 -5.49
N GLN A 8 10.82 11.43 -6.81
CA GLN A 8 10.18 12.52 -7.55
C GLN A 8 9.33 11.97 -8.69
N PHE A 9 8.22 12.66 -8.96
CA PHE A 9 7.41 12.41 -10.16
C PHE A 9 7.10 13.72 -10.89
N ALA A 10 7.02 13.62 -12.19
CA ALA A 10 6.64 14.73 -13.04
C ALA A 10 5.24 15.26 -12.70
N PRO A 11 4.99 16.57 -12.89
CA PRO A 11 3.67 17.16 -12.69
C PRO A 11 2.58 16.46 -13.52
N LEU A 12 1.41 16.23 -12.90
CA LEU A 12 0.23 15.74 -13.60
C LEU A 12 -0.59 16.85 -14.26
N LYS A 13 -0.27 18.12 -14.00
CA LYS A 13 -0.90 19.26 -14.67
C LYS A 13 -0.67 19.19 -16.19
N PRO A 14 -1.71 19.36 -17.02
CA PRO A 14 -1.58 19.32 -18.47
C PRO A 14 -0.51 20.29 -18.98
N GLY A 15 0.37 19.80 -19.85
CA GLY A 15 1.47 20.59 -20.43
C GLY A 15 2.71 20.74 -19.53
N ALA A 16 2.62 20.55 -18.23
CA ALA A 16 3.76 20.76 -17.33
C ALA A 16 4.76 19.59 -17.35
N ALA A 17 4.30 18.37 -17.59
CA ALA A 17 5.16 17.17 -17.62
C ALA A 17 6.25 17.21 -18.73
N ALA A 18 6.03 17.94 -19.81
CA ALA A 18 6.98 18.04 -20.91
C ALA A 18 8.30 18.74 -20.51
N ASN A 19 8.28 19.53 -19.46
CA ASN A 19 9.43 20.31 -18.96
C ASN A 19 10.10 19.66 -17.74
N SER A 20 9.71 18.45 -17.37
CA SER A 20 10.23 17.75 -16.20
C SER A 20 11.09 16.56 -16.59
N ASN A 21 12.28 16.45 -15.99
CA ASN A 21 13.15 15.27 -16.11
C ASN A 21 12.76 14.14 -15.13
N ALA A 22 11.79 14.38 -14.24
CA ALA A 22 11.33 13.37 -13.31
C ALA A 22 10.49 12.29 -14.02
N PRO A 23 10.51 11.03 -13.54
CA PRO A 23 9.71 9.95 -14.09
C PRO A 23 8.20 10.26 -13.97
N ARG A 24 7.40 9.69 -14.86
CA ARG A 24 5.95 9.83 -14.79
C ARG A 24 5.37 8.87 -13.78
N LEU A 25 4.49 9.36 -12.92
CA LEU A 25 3.69 8.50 -12.04
C LEU A 25 2.83 7.55 -12.89
N LYS A 26 2.91 6.25 -12.62
CA LYS A 26 2.16 5.19 -13.33
C LYS A 26 0.92 4.71 -12.57
N GLY A 27 0.87 4.93 -11.27
CA GLY A 27 -0.27 4.55 -10.45
C GLY A 27 -0.03 4.78 -8.97
N ILE A 28 -1.12 4.66 -8.21
CA ILE A 28 -1.11 4.78 -6.75
C ILE A 28 -1.74 3.52 -6.16
N VAL A 29 -1.07 2.97 -5.16
CA VAL A 29 -1.56 1.85 -4.35
C VAL A 29 -2.05 2.42 -3.02
N PHE A 30 -3.24 2.03 -2.61
CA PHE A 30 -3.86 2.49 -1.36
C PHE A 30 -4.02 1.33 -0.38
N ASP A 31 -3.81 1.59 0.90
CA ASP A 31 -4.42 0.79 1.96
C ASP A 31 -5.91 1.17 2.10
N VAL A 32 -6.65 0.44 2.93
CA VAL A 32 -8.10 0.64 3.12
C VAL A 32 -8.40 1.26 4.46
N ASP A 33 -8.13 0.51 5.56
CA ASP A 33 -8.54 0.90 6.92
C ASP A 33 -7.58 1.96 7.48
N GLY A 34 -8.13 3.12 7.83
CA GLY A 34 -7.32 4.29 8.19
C GLY A 34 -6.86 5.13 6.99
N THR A 35 -7.03 4.64 5.75
CA THR A 35 -6.58 5.30 4.51
C THR A 35 -7.71 5.68 3.58
N LEU A 36 -8.51 4.75 3.07
CA LEU A 36 -9.70 5.05 2.26
C LEU A 36 -10.95 5.29 3.13
N CYS A 37 -11.00 4.69 4.31
CA CYS A 37 -11.99 5.00 5.35
C CYS A 37 -11.31 5.44 6.65
N GLU A 38 -12.06 6.10 7.52
CA GLU A 38 -11.57 6.48 8.84
C GLU A 38 -11.14 5.26 9.65
N PRO A 39 -10.10 5.38 10.51
CA PRO A 39 -9.55 4.24 11.24
C PRO A 39 -10.60 3.60 12.16
N GLN A 40 -10.81 2.31 12.02
CA GLN A 40 -11.67 1.51 12.90
C GLN A 40 -10.82 0.74 13.92
N THR A 41 -9.93 1.43 14.63
CA THR A 41 -8.93 0.83 15.53
C THR A 41 -9.52 -0.01 16.67
N TYR A 42 -10.77 0.26 17.08
CA TYR A 42 -11.50 -0.56 18.05
C TYR A 42 -11.65 -2.01 17.60
N MET A 43 -11.80 -2.24 16.31
CA MET A 43 -11.96 -3.56 15.69
C MET A 43 -10.81 -4.51 16.03
N PHE A 44 -9.58 -4.02 16.05
CA PHE A 44 -8.42 -4.84 16.43
C PHE A 44 -8.43 -5.25 17.91
N GLY A 45 -9.01 -4.42 18.77
CA GLY A 45 -9.25 -4.74 20.18
C GLY A 45 -10.26 -5.88 20.33
N GLU A 46 -11.37 -5.78 19.63
CA GLU A 46 -12.43 -6.79 19.59
C GLU A 46 -11.92 -8.13 19.02
N MET A 47 -11.15 -8.10 17.93
CA MET A 47 -10.54 -9.29 17.34
C MET A 47 -9.59 -9.99 18.31
N ARG A 48 -8.73 -9.25 19.01
CA ARG A 48 -7.82 -9.83 20.02
C ARG A 48 -8.57 -10.41 21.20
N GLN A 49 -9.61 -9.73 21.66
CA GLN A 49 -10.48 -10.24 22.73
C GLN A 49 -11.17 -11.56 22.32
N ALA A 50 -11.70 -11.63 21.11
CA ALA A 50 -12.35 -12.83 20.57
C ALA A 50 -11.37 -14.02 20.45
N LEU A 51 -10.11 -13.74 20.14
CA LEU A 51 -9.04 -14.75 20.01
C LEU A 51 -8.29 -15.03 21.32
N GLY A 52 -8.54 -14.28 22.39
CA GLY A 52 -7.85 -14.44 23.67
C GLY A 52 -6.36 -14.11 23.62
N ILE A 53 -5.92 -13.20 22.73
CA ILE A 53 -4.50 -12.87 22.53
C ILE A 53 -4.13 -11.47 23.01
N ALA A 54 -2.85 -11.29 23.38
CA ALA A 54 -2.32 -10.00 23.81
C ALA A 54 -2.12 -9.04 22.63
N LYS A 55 -2.02 -7.72 22.92
CA LYS A 55 -1.83 -6.67 21.92
C LYS A 55 -0.55 -6.84 21.08
N SER A 56 0.48 -7.47 21.64
CA SER A 56 1.76 -7.72 21.00
C SER A 56 1.74 -8.87 19.98
N VAL A 57 0.66 -9.67 19.95
CA VAL A 57 0.53 -10.82 19.04
C VAL A 57 -0.13 -10.36 17.76
N ASP A 58 0.45 -10.73 16.61
CA ASP A 58 -0.20 -10.52 15.30
C ASP A 58 -1.40 -11.45 15.16
N ILE A 59 -2.55 -10.88 14.77
CA ILE A 59 -3.83 -11.57 14.66
C ILE A 59 -3.77 -12.69 13.63
N LEU A 60 -3.20 -12.41 12.47
CA LEU A 60 -3.16 -13.37 11.36
C LEU A 60 -2.14 -14.47 11.61
N ASP A 61 -0.96 -14.12 12.11
CA ASP A 61 0.07 -15.10 12.45
C ASP A 61 -0.41 -16.06 13.53
N HIS A 62 -1.16 -15.53 14.54
CA HIS A 62 -1.79 -16.37 15.55
C HIS A 62 -2.78 -17.37 14.93
N ILE A 63 -3.69 -16.91 14.06
CA ILE A 63 -4.70 -17.77 13.43
C ILE A 63 -4.03 -18.86 12.60
N TYR A 64 -3.03 -18.50 11.80
CA TYR A 64 -2.35 -19.49 10.96
C TYR A 64 -1.45 -20.47 11.75
N ALA A 65 -1.05 -20.11 12.96
CA ALA A 65 -0.32 -20.99 13.88
C ALA A 65 -1.23 -21.96 14.65
N LEU A 66 -2.55 -21.82 14.59
CA LEU A 66 -3.48 -22.75 15.25
C LEU A 66 -3.33 -24.17 14.70
N PRO A 67 -3.43 -25.21 15.56
CA PRO A 67 -2.98 -26.56 15.23
C PRO A 67 -3.85 -27.29 14.21
N THR A 68 -5.10 -26.88 14.02
CA THR A 68 -6.03 -27.54 13.10
C THR A 68 -6.69 -26.55 12.15
N LYS A 69 -7.03 -27.00 10.94
CA LYS A 69 -7.76 -26.20 9.97
C LYS A 69 -9.12 -25.73 10.49
N GLU A 70 -9.78 -26.57 11.26
CA GLU A 70 -11.09 -26.24 11.87
C GLU A 70 -10.95 -25.10 12.89
N ALA A 71 -9.91 -25.13 13.73
CA ALA A 71 -9.61 -24.03 14.65
C ALA A 71 -9.25 -22.74 13.91
N GLN A 72 -8.48 -22.82 12.82
CA GLN A 72 -8.16 -21.68 11.98
C GLN A 72 -9.42 -21.07 11.36
N GLU A 73 -10.30 -21.89 10.79
CA GLU A 73 -11.55 -21.44 10.16
C GLU A 73 -12.50 -20.79 11.19
N THR A 74 -12.65 -21.38 12.36
CA THR A 74 -13.48 -20.82 13.45
C THR A 74 -12.94 -19.45 13.89
N ALA A 75 -11.64 -19.33 14.09
CA ALA A 75 -11.01 -18.07 14.46
C ALA A 75 -11.15 -17.01 13.34
N MET A 76 -10.95 -17.44 12.09
CA MET A 76 -11.11 -16.59 10.92
C MET A 76 -12.54 -16.07 10.78
N GLU A 77 -13.54 -16.92 10.99
CA GLU A 77 -14.94 -16.51 10.94
C GLU A 77 -15.31 -15.52 12.05
N SER A 78 -14.73 -15.68 13.24
CA SER A 78 -14.91 -14.71 14.33
C SER A 78 -14.43 -13.31 13.94
N ILE A 79 -13.26 -13.20 13.31
CA ILE A 79 -12.77 -11.87 12.88
C ILE A 79 -13.53 -11.33 11.66
N ARG A 80 -13.97 -12.18 10.74
CA ARG A 80 -14.87 -11.78 9.64
C ARG A 80 -16.19 -11.20 10.17
N GLN A 81 -16.75 -11.77 11.24
CA GLN A 81 -17.97 -11.23 11.84
C GLN A 81 -17.76 -9.83 12.43
N ILE A 82 -16.62 -9.59 13.10
CA ILE A 82 -16.24 -8.27 13.61
C ILE A 82 -16.10 -7.28 12.46
N GLU A 83 -15.44 -7.66 11.38
CA GLU A 83 -15.27 -6.82 10.18
C GLU A 83 -16.64 -6.50 9.53
N ARG A 84 -17.56 -7.47 9.43
CA ARG A 84 -18.93 -7.21 8.93
C ARG A 84 -19.69 -6.19 9.77
N ASN A 85 -19.57 -6.27 11.09
CA ASN A 85 -20.19 -5.31 12.00
C ASN A 85 -19.60 -3.90 11.82
N ALA A 86 -18.29 -3.82 11.64
CA ALA A 86 -17.58 -2.56 11.42
C ALA A 86 -17.94 -1.92 10.06
N MET A 87 -18.24 -2.71 9.03
CA MET A 87 -18.64 -2.18 7.71
C MET A 87 -19.86 -1.23 7.78
N ALA A 88 -20.83 -1.51 8.63
CA ALA A 88 -22.02 -0.69 8.75
C ALA A 88 -21.71 0.75 9.17
N SER A 89 -20.68 0.92 10.00
CA SER A 89 -20.22 2.22 10.55
C SER A 89 -19.05 2.85 9.78
N GLN A 90 -18.64 2.28 8.65
CA GLN A 90 -17.57 2.87 7.84
C GLN A 90 -17.89 4.31 7.41
N VAL A 91 -16.91 5.20 7.62
CA VAL A 91 -16.92 6.60 7.18
C VAL A 91 -15.77 6.81 6.20
N ALA A 92 -16.05 7.49 5.09
CA ALA A 92 -15.02 7.80 4.11
C ALA A 92 -13.97 8.75 4.69
N GLN A 93 -12.70 8.53 4.34
CA GLN A 93 -11.64 9.47 4.70
C GLN A 93 -11.91 10.86 4.14
N PRO A 94 -11.62 11.93 4.89
CA PRO A 94 -11.72 13.29 4.39
C PRO A 94 -10.92 13.48 3.10
N GLY A 95 -11.60 14.03 2.07
CA GLY A 95 -10.99 14.26 0.75
C GLY A 95 -11.01 13.06 -0.20
N LEU A 96 -11.54 11.89 0.21
CA LEU A 96 -11.56 10.67 -0.61
C LEU A 96 -12.17 10.90 -1.99
N ALA A 97 -13.42 11.38 -2.05
CA ALA A 97 -14.13 11.58 -3.31
C ALA A 97 -13.41 12.58 -4.24
N ASN A 98 -12.84 13.65 -3.67
CA ASN A 98 -12.11 14.65 -4.43
C ASN A 98 -10.85 14.06 -5.07
N LEU A 99 -10.05 13.32 -4.28
CA LEU A 99 -8.84 12.69 -4.79
C LEU A 99 -9.18 11.66 -5.87
N MET A 100 -10.16 10.77 -5.64
CA MET A 100 -10.51 9.72 -6.62
C MET A 100 -11.02 10.33 -7.91
N SER A 101 -11.92 11.31 -7.87
CA SER A 101 -12.36 12.05 -9.05
C SER A 101 -11.21 12.71 -9.81
N TYR A 102 -10.23 13.25 -9.09
CA TYR A 102 -9.04 13.84 -9.70
C TYR A 102 -8.21 12.78 -10.42
N LEU A 103 -7.90 11.66 -9.76
CA LEU A 103 -7.11 10.57 -10.33
C LEU A 103 -7.79 9.95 -11.57
N ASP A 104 -9.12 9.78 -11.51
CA ASP A 104 -9.91 9.27 -12.65
C ASP A 104 -9.82 10.20 -13.87
N ARG A 105 -9.98 11.51 -13.66
CA ARG A 105 -9.82 12.51 -14.75
C ARG A 105 -8.41 12.54 -15.33
N ARG A 106 -7.39 12.17 -14.56
CA ARG A 106 -5.99 12.08 -14.99
C ARG A 106 -5.61 10.71 -15.52
N SER A 107 -6.54 9.74 -15.52
CA SER A 107 -6.29 8.34 -15.89
C SER A 107 -5.13 7.71 -15.12
N VAL A 108 -4.96 8.09 -13.85
CA VAL A 108 -3.98 7.50 -12.94
C VAL A 108 -4.53 6.16 -12.45
N ARG A 109 -3.79 5.08 -12.65
CA ARG A 109 -4.18 3.74 -12.16
C ARG A 109 -4.25 3.73 -10.64
N LYS A 110 -5.24 3.03 -10.11
CA LYS A 110 -5.44 2.84 -8.68
C LYS A 110 -5.49 1.35 -8.35
N GLY A 111 -4.69 0.94 -7.37
CA GLY A 111 -4.72 -0.41 -6.81
C GLY A 111 -4.96 -0.36 -5.31
N ILE A 112 -5.37 -1.48 -4.75
CA ILE A 112 -5.51 -1.66 -3.30
C ILE A 112 -4.55 -2.76 -2.84
N CYS A 113 -3.85 -2.51 -1.72
CA CYS A 113 -3.07 -3.51 -1.02
C CYS A 113 -3.38 -3.41 0.48
N THR A 114 -4.24 -4.30 0.97
CA THR A 114 -4.77 -4.25 2.34
C THR A 114 -4.65 -5.58 3.07
N ARG A 115 -4.76 -5.54 4.41
CA ARG A 115 -4.89 -6.72 5.27
C ARG A 115 -6.35 -7.06 5.60
N ASN A 116 -7.29 -6.34 5.02
CA ASN A 116 -8.72 -6.63 5.16
C ASN A 116 -9.16 -7.76 4.23
N PHE A 117 -10.30 -8.36 4.54
CA PHE A 117 -11.00 -9.30 3.64
C PHE A 117 -11.66 -8.57 2.47
N ASP A 118 -12.06 -9.35 1.45
CA ASP A 118 -12.72 -8.82 0.26
C ASP A 118 -14.04 -8.10 0.56
N ALA A 119 -14.84 -8.60 1.50
CA ALA A 119 -16.15 -8.06 1.80
C ALA A 119 -16.14 -6.61 2.33
N PRO A 120 -15.30 -6.22 3.33
CA PRO A 120 -15.13 -4.82 3.73
C PRO A 120 -14.65 -3.91 2.61
N VAL A 121 -13.74 -4.39 1.75
CA VAL A 121 -13.24 -3.62 0.61
C VAL A 121 -14.34 -3.37 -0.41
N ALA A 122 -15.07 -4.42 -0.81
CA ALA A 122 -16.19 -4.30 -1.74
C ALA A 122 -17.29 -3.37 -1.22
N HIS A 123 -17.61 -3.46 0.09
CA HIS A 123 -18.57 -2.56 0.72
C HIS A 123 -18.13 -1.08 0.65
N LEU A 124 -16.88 -0.80 0.99
CA LEU A 124 -16.32 0.56 0.92
C LEU A 124 -16.41 1.12 -0.50
N LEU A 125 -15.96 0.35 -1.50
CA LEU A 125 -15.98 0.76 -2.90
C LEU A 125 -17.41 1.02 -3.38
N GLY A 126 -18.34 0.12 -3.08
CA GLY A 126 -19.76 0.29 -3.45
C GLY A 126 -20.45 1.47 -2.75
N LYS A 127 -20.09 1.73 -1.48
CA LYS A 127 -20.70 2.80 -0.67
C LYS A 127 -20.20 4.20 -1.03
N PHE A 128 -18.90 4.36 -1.29
CA PHE A 128 -18.26 5.68 -1.39
C PHE A 128 -17.62 5.97 -2.74
N LEU A 129 -17.34 4.95 -3.55
CA LEU A 129 -16.50 5.05 -4.76
C LEU A 129 -17.14 4.37 -5.97
N GLU A 130 -18.48 4.36 -6.03
CA GLU A 130 -19.19 3.80 -7.16
C GLU A 130 -18.71 4.41 -8.47
N GLY A 131 -18.31 3.56 -9.44
CA GLY A 131 -17.77 3.97 -10.73
C GLY A 131 -16.26 4.28 -10.74
N SER A 132 -15.57 4.32 -9.61
CA SER A 132 -14.12 4.47 -9.56
C SER A 132 -13.44 3.09 -9.62
N LEU A 133 -12.59 2.87 -10.63
CA LEU A 133 -11.93 1.57 -10.83
C LEU A 133 -10.68 1.45 -9.97
N PHE A 134 -10.58 0.34 -9.22
CA PHE A 134 -9.38 -0.10 -8.52
C PHE A 134 -9.02 -1.51 -9.00
N GLU A 135 -7.87 -1.64 -9.63
CA GLU A 135 -7.41 -2.93 -10.17
C GLU A 135 -5.87 -2.96 -10.24
N PRO A 136 -5.20 -3.98 -9.68
CA PRO A 136 -5.80 -5.08 -8.90
C PRO A 136 -6.14 -4.66 -7.45
N ILE A 137 -6.92 -5.52 -6.78
CA ILE A 137 -7.21 -5.44 -5.36
C ILE A 137 -6.54 -6.62 -4.68
N ILE A 138 -5.58 -6.34 -3.80
CA ILE A 138 -4.85 -7.33 -3.01
C ILE A 138 -5.36 -7.25 -1.58
N THR A 139 -5.94 -8.35 -1.12
CA THR A 139 -6.56 -8.48 0.21
C THR A 139 -5.76 -9.42 1.11
N ARG A 140 -6.29 -9.73 2.28
CA ARG A 140 -5.68 -10.59 3.31
C ARG A 140 -5.22 -11.96 2.80
N ASP A 141 -5.89 -12.51 1.79
CA ASP A 141 -5.60 -13.85 1.30
C ASP A 141 -4.31 -13.93 0.48
N PHE A 142 -3.78 -12.78 0.06
CA PHE A 142 -2.48 -12.69 -0.62
C PHE A 142 -1.33 -12.83 0.38
N ARG A 143 -0.34 -13.68 0.05
CA ARG A 143 0.82 -13.98 0.90
C ARG A 143 2.14 -13.72 0.17
N PRO A 144 3.14 -13.20 0.88
CA PRO A 144 3.12 -12.68 2.25
C PRO A 144 2.41 -11.31 2.33
N PRO A 145 1.81 -10.95 3.50
CA PRO A 145 1.14 -9.66 3.70
C PRO A 145 2.15 -8.52 3.95
N LYS A 146 1.68 -7.26 3.91
CA LYS A 146 2.45 -6.11 4.42
C LYS A 146 2.93 -6.39 5.86
N PRO A 147 4.16 -6.02 6.23
CA PRO A 147 5.11 -5.12 5.58
C PRO A 147 5.99 -5.75 4.48
N ASP A 148 5.69 -6.97 4.02
CA ASP A 148 6.37 -7.52 2.85
C ASP A 148 5.95 -6.77 1.57
N PRO A 149 6.88 -6.47 0.64
CA PRO A 149 6.58 -5.73 -0.58
C PRO A 149 5.81 -6.53 -1.63
N ALA A 150 5.63 -7.84 -1.45
CA ALA A 150 5.12 -8.76 -2.48
C ALA A 150 3.77 -8.31 -3.09
N GLY A 151 2.82 -7.82 -2.28
CA GLY A 151 1.53 -7.34 -2.77
C GLY A 151 1.67 -6.13 -3.70
N ILE A 152 2.51 -5.16 -3.34
CA ILE A 152 2.77 -3.97 -4.15
C ILE A 152 3.52 -4.34 -5.44
N LEU A 153 4.51 -5.24 -5.36
CA LEU A 153 5.24 -5.74 -6.51
C LEU A 153 4.33 -6.55 -7.46
N HIS A 154 3.35 -7.29 -6.91
CA HIS A 154 2.33 -7.97 -7.71
C HIS A 154 1.47 -6.95 -8.47
N ILE A 155 1.03 -5.86 -7.83
CA ILE A 155 0.29 -4.77 -8.47
C ILE A 155 1.15 -4.14 -9.60
N ALA A 156 2.40 -3.81 -9.33
CA ALA A 156 3.31 -3.29 -10.33
C ALA A 156 3.42 -4.23 -11.55
N ARG A 157 3.62 -5.53 -11.31
CA ARG A 157 3.70 -6.55 -12.37
C ARG A 157 2.41 -6.63 -13.19
N SER A 158 1.24 -6.61 -12.57
CA SER A 158 -0.05 -6.65 -13.28
C SER A 158 -0.29 -5.42 -14.13
N TRP A 159 0.34 -4.29 -13.80
CA TRP A 159 0.36 -3.08 -14.62
C TRP A 159 1.44 -3.07 -15.71
N GLY A 160 2.22 -4.16 -15.84
CA GLY A 160 3.32 -4.27 -16.80
C GLY A 160 4.59 -3.52 -16.37
N LEU A 161 4.67 -3.07 -15.12
CA LEU A 161 5.85 -2.43 -14.55
C LEU A 161 6.78 -3.51 -14.00
N VAL A 162 7.79 -3.87 -14.78
CA VAL A 162 8.69 -4.98 -14.49
C VAL A 162 10.15 -4.60 -14.73
N LYS A 163 11.04 -5.21 -13.95
CA LYS A 163 12.48 -5.16 -14.15
C LYS A 163 13.09 -6.57 -14.16
N PRO A 164 14.23 -6.78 -14.81
CA PRO A 164 14.95 -8.06 -14.76
C PRO A 164 15.27 -8.42 -13.31
N VAL A 165 15.16 -9.71 -12.98
CA VAL A 165 15.70 -10.22 -11.72
C VAL A 165 17.22 -10.23 -11.86
N GLU A 166 17.93 -9.48 -11.01
CA GLU A 166 19.38 -9.59 -10.93
C GLU A 166 19.72 -10.98 -10.41
N SER A 167 20.27 -11.81 -11.29
CA SER A 167 20.84 -13.11 -10.89
C SER A 167 21.96 -12.80 -9.90
N GLN A 168 21.81 -13.22 -8.65
CA GLN A 168 22.98 -13.32 -7.76
C GLN A 168 23.96 -14.24 -8.48
N ARG A 169 25.10 -13.70 -8.90
CA ARG A 169 26.19 -14.48 -9.50
C ARG A 169 26.65 -15.45 -8.43
N GLU A 170 26.20 -16.69 -8.52
CA GLU A 170 26.88 -17.79 -7.86
C GLU A 170 28.30 -17.88 -8.46
N GLY A 171 29.26 -18.24 -7.62
CA GLY A 171 30.68 -18.13 -7.89
C GLY A 171 31.21 -18.78 -9.18
N PRO A 172 32.49 -18.60 -9.52
CA PRO A 172 33.04 -19.03 -10.78
C PRO A 172 33.10 -20.56 -10.87
N GLY A 173 32.14 -21.17 -11.55
CA GLY A 173 32.15 -22.65 -11.77
C GLY A 173 30.93 -23.24 -12.47
N ASP A 174 29.76 -22.63 -12.43
CA ASP A 174 28.57 -23.23 -13.06
C ASP A 174 28.30 -22.64 -14.45
N LYS A 175 28.23 -23.56 -15.42
CA LYS A 175 27.88 -23.26 -16.81
C LYS A 175 26.45 -22.70 -16.83
N ALA A 176 26.31 -21.44 -17.30
CA ALA A 176 25.03 -20.79 -17.54
C ALA A 176 24.13 -21.71 -18.38
N ALA A 177 23.11 -22.30 -17.78
CA ALA A 177 21.94 -22.73 -18.52
C ALA A 177 21.28 -21.43 -19.07
N GLU A 178 21.03 -21.39 -20.38
CA GLU A 178 20.22 -20.36 -21.03
C GLU A 178 18.80 -20.43 -20.45
N GLY A 179 18.62 -19.85 -19.25
CA GLY A 179 17.36 -19.75 -18.54
C GLY A 179 16.77 -18.36 -18.77
N THR A 180 15.54 -18.32 -19.20
CA THR A 180 14.67 -17.15 -19.31
C THR A 180 14.91 -16.23 -18.10
N GLN A 181 15.47 -15.05 -18.31
CA GLN A 181 15.67 -14.07 -17.24
C GLN A 181 14.31 -13.77 -16.63
N GLY A 182 14.11 -14.17 -15.38
CA GLY A 182 12.89 -13.91 -14.64
C GLY A 182 12.68 -12.40 -14.54
N VAL A 183 11.42 -11.95 -14.61
CA VAL A 183 11.07 -10.55 -14.36
C VAL A 183 10.32 -10.43 -13.04
N GLN A 184 10.64 -9.39 -12.26
CA GLN A 184 9.92 -9.02 -11.05
C GLN A 184 9.19 -7.69 -11.23
N GLY A 185 8.16 -7.44 -10.40
CA GLY A 185 7.49 -6.15 -10.39
C GLY A 185 8.45 -5.02 -10.02
N ASP A 186 8.25 -3.85 -10.61
CA ASP A 186 9.00 -2.63 -10.30
C ASP A 186 8.02 -1.52 -9.89
N ALA A 187 8.04 -1.15 -8.62
CA ALA A 187 7.18 -0.12 -8.08
C ALA A 187 7.84 1.27 -8.02
N SER A 188 8.99 1.47 -8.68
CA SER A 188 9.74 2.75 -8.63
C SER A 188 8.97 3.95 -9.21
N GLU A 189 7.99 3.69 -10.07
CA GLU A 189 7.08 4.71 -10.65
C GLU A 189 5.69 4.73 -9.98
N LEU A 190 5.58 4.17 -8.76
CA LEU A 190 4.34 4.11 -7.98
C LEU A 190 4.45 4.92 -6.67
N ILE A 191 3.28 5.27 -6.15
CA ILE A 191 3.12 5.79 -4.78
C ILE A 191 2.34 4.76 -3.97
N MET A 192 2.78 4.46 -2.74
CA MET A 192 1.99 3.77 -1.72
C MET A 192 1.45 4.81 -0.75
N VAL A 193 0.12 4.85 -0.59
CA VAL A 193 -0.58 5.71 0.38
C VAL A 193 -1.15 4.82 1.48
N GLY A 194 -0.81 5.12 2.72
CA GLY A 194 -1.24 4.35 3.88
C GLY A 194 -1.15 5.15 5.17
N ASP A 195 -1.63 4.58 6.27
CA ASP A 195 -1.59 5.21 7.60
C ASP A 195 -0.74 4.43 8.62
N SER A 196 -0.18 3.28 8.24
CA SER A 196 0.57 2.39 9.12
C SER A 196 2.05 2.26 8.74
N ILE A 197 2.86 1.79 9.70
CA ILE A 197 4.27 1.45 9.46
C ILE A 197 4.41 0.31 8.44
N ASP A 198 3.45 -0.62 8.41
CA ASP A 198 3.46 -1.73 7.47
C ASP A 198 3.30 -1.24 6.03
N ASP A 199 2.49 -0.20 5.79
CA ASP A 199 2.32 0.43 4.48
C ASP A 199 3.59 1.13 4.02
N MET A 200 4.15 1.96 4.91
CA MET A 200 5.38 2.71 4.63
C MET A 200 6.54 1.75 4.35
N THR A 201 6.65 0.69 5.14
CA THR A 201 7.71 -0.32 4.96
C THR A 201 7.53 -1.13 3.69
N ALA A 202 6.31 -1.59 3.40
CA ALA A 202 6.02 -2.33 2.17
C ALA A 202 6.27 -1.49 0.93
N GLY A 203 5.80 -0.23 0.92
CA GLY A 203 6.03 0.73 -0.15
C GLY A 203 7.52 0.97 -0.39
N ARG A 204 8.26 1.28 0.67
CA ARG A 204 9.70 1.50 0.61
C ARG A 204 10.46 0.30 0.06
N ARG A 205 10.18 -0.90 0.57
CA ARG A 205 10.82 -2.15 0.13
C ARG A 205 10.46 -2.52 -1.31
N ALA A 206 9.25 -2.20 -1.77
CA ALA A 206 8.86 -2.38 -3.16
C ALA A 206 9.57 -1.40 -4.12
N GLY A 207 10.14 -0.32 -3.58
CA GLY A 207 10.74 0.75 -4.36
C GLY A 207 9.81 1.93 -4.65
N ALA A 208 8.55 1.91 -4.20
CA ALA A 208 7.59 2.99 -4.36
C ALA A 208 7.94 4.22 -3.52
N ALA A 209 7.44 5.38 -3.91
CA ALA A 209 7.33 6.52 -3.01
C ALA A 209 6.23 6.24 -1.99
N THR A 210 6.37 6.78 -0.77
CA THR A 210 5.45 6.53 0.32
C THR A 210 4.81 7.82 0.82
N VAL A 211 3.50 7.79 0.99
CA VAL A 211 2.72 8.91 1.52
C VAL A 211 1.98 8.45 2.77
N LEU A 212 2.34 9.03 3.89
CA LEU A 212 1.67 8.78 5.17
C LEU A 212 0.42 9.69 5.27
N LEU A 213 -0.75 9.08 5.46
CA LEU A 213 -1.94 9.80 5.91
C LEU A 213 -1.90 9.88 7.44
N ALA A 214 -1.42 11.03 7.94
CA ALA A 214 -1.15 11.21 9.35
C ALA A 214 -2.43 11.54 10.15
N ASN A 215 -2.53 10.92 11.32
CA ASN A 215 -3.53 11.17 12.34
C ASN A 215 -2.87 11.20 13.74
N ASP A 216 -3.66 11.40 14.79
CA ASP A 216 -3.12 11.51 16.16
C ASP A 216 -2.49 10.19 16.67
N VAL A 217 -2.92 9.05 16.14
CA VAL A 217 -2.42 7.73 16.57
C VAL A 217 -1.07 7.40 15.94
N ASN A 218 -0.87 7.78 14.68
CA ASN A 218 0.31 7.46 13.90
C ASN A 218 1.31 8.62 13.73
N ALA A 219 1.16 9.71 14.51
CA ALA A 219 2.01 10.90 14.43
C ALA A 219 3.52 10.59 14.57
N HIS A 220 3.89 9.51 15.28
CA HIS A 220 5.26 9.05 15.43
C HIS A 220 5.90 8.57 14.12
N LEU A 221 5.10 8.29 13.07
CA LEU A 221 5.58 7.88 11.75
C LEU A 221 5.91 9.06 10.83
N ILE A 222 5.59 10.29 11.23
CA ILE A 222 5.84 11.49 10.42
C ILE A 222 7.32 11.62 10.05
N ASP A 223 8.21 11.35 11.00
CA ASP A 223 9.66 11.43 10.79
C ASP A 223 10.33 10.08 10.50
N HIS A 224 9.54 9.04 10.30
CA HIS A 224 10.08 7.71 10.02
C HIS A 224 10.80 7.67 8.67
N GLU A 225 11.93 6.96 8.57
CA GLU A 225 12.78 6.87 7.37
C GLU A 225 12.05 6.30 6.13
N HIS A 226 10.97 5.53 6.34
CA HIS A 226 10.17 4.99 5.26
C HIS A 226 9.04 5.93 4.80
N THR A 227 8.89 7.12 5.36
CA THR A 227 7.87 8.11 4.96
C THR A 227 8.49 9.18 4.07
N ASP A 228 8.09 9.27 2.79
CA ASP A 228 8.58 10.31 1.87
C ASP A 228 7.80 11.62 1.98
N LEU A 229 6.49 11.52 2.20
CA LEU A 229 5.57 12.66 2.27
C LEU A 229 4.50 12.40 3.32
N VAL A 230 4.02 13.47 3.93
CA VAL A 230 2.93 13.42 4.93
C VAL A 230 1.79 14.29 4.47
N ILE A 231 0.57 13.76 4.54
CA ILE A 231 -0.70 14.46 4.33
C ILE A 231 -1.63 14.17 5.52
N ARG A 232 -2.61 15.03 5.76
CA ARG A 232 -3.64 14.85 6.81
C ARG A 232 -5.04 14.64 6.22
N ARG A 233 -5.21 14.94 4.94
CA ARG A 233 -6.42 14.71 4.15
C ARG A 233 -6.00 14.17 2.79
N LEU A 234 -6.79 13.27 2.22
CA LEU A 234 -6.45 12.66 0.94
C LEU A 234 -6.36 13.68 -0.21
N ASP A 235 -7.22 14.69 -0.22
CA ASP A 235 -7.24 15.72 -1.27
C ASP A 235 -6.05 16.70 -1.21
N GLU A 236 -5.24 16.70 -0.14
CA GLU A 236 -3.96 17.42 -0.10
C GLU A 236 -2.93 16.85 -1.10
N LEU A 237 -3.12 15.60 -1.52
CA LEU A 237 -2.26 15.01 -2.54
C LEU A 237 -2.49 15.62 -3.93
N ILE A 238 -3.66 16.24 -4.20
CA ILE A 238 -4.00 16.80 -5.52
C ILE A 238 -3.02 17.89 -5.95
N PRO A 239 -2.82 19.00 -5.19
CA PRO A 239 -1.88 20.05 -5.60
C PRO A 239 -0.45 19.51 -5.70
N ILE A 240 -0.05 18.57 -4.83
CA ILE A 240 1.28 17.95 -4.87
C ILE A 240 1.50 17.19 -6.19
N LEU A 241 0.51 16.43 -6.63
CA LEU A 241 0.59 15.71 -7.91
C LEU A 241 0.51 16.66 -9.11
N GLU A 242 -0.24 17.75 -9.02
CA GLU A 242 -0.33 18.75 -10.11
C GLU A 242 0.99 19.48 -10.32
N GLU A 243 1.70 19.84 -9.26
CA GLU A 243 2.97 20.57 -9.29
C GLU A 243 4.19 19.67 -9.47
N GLY A 244 4.02 18.37 -9.24
CA GLY A 244 5.06 17.35 -9.25
C GLY A 244 5.41 16.89 -7.84
N PHE A 245 5.34 15.57 -7.65
CA PHE A 245 5.66 14.94 -6.35
C PHE A 245 7.15 15.07 -6.04
N SER A 246 7.48 15.50 -4.83
CA SER A 246 8.84 15.51 -4.31
C SER A 246 8.84 15.02 -2.86
N GLY A 247 9.33 13.81 -2.66
CA GLY A 247 9.54 13.24 -1.33
C GLY A 247 10.67 13.95 -0.58
N ARG A 248 10.80 13.69 0.72
CA ARG A 248 11.93 14.20 1.49
C ARG A 248 13.24 13.55 1.07
N GLU A 249 14.34 14.23 1.37
CA GLU A 249 15.68 13.68 1.21
C GLU A 249 15.93 12.62 2.28
N LEU A 250 16.27 11.42 1.84
CA LEU A 250 16.69 10.36 2.74
C LEU A 250 18.20 10.24 2.68
N ALA A 251 18.84 10.21 3.84
CA ALA A 251 20.23 9.84 3.92
C ALA A 251 20.38 8.40 3.42
N SER A 252 21.23 8.18 2.41
CA SER A 252 21.57 6.83 1.98
C SER A 252 22.20 6.09 3.15
N SER A 253 21.55 5.01 3.61
CA SER A 253 22.16 4.07 4.54
C SER A 253 23.38 3.47 3.84
N THR A 254 24.56 3.80 4.34
CA THR A 254 25.83 3.17 3.97
C THR A 254 25.92 1.76 4.51
#